data_3e5004986b91cc344e299b1316c1c9e1
#
_entry.id   3e5004986b91cc344e299b1316c1c9e1
#
_cell.length_a   1.000
_cell.length_b   1.000
_cell.length_c   1.000
_cell.angle_alpha   90.00
_cell.angle_beta   90.00
_cell.angle_gamma   90.00
#
_symmetry.space_group_name_H-M   'P 1'
#
loop_
_entity.id
_entity.type
_entity.pdbx_description
1 polymer ?
#
loop_
_entity_poly.entity_id
_entity_poly.type
_entity_poly.pdbx_seq_one_letter_code
_entity_poly.pdbx_strand_id
1 'polypeptide(L)'
;MKNKLRHKYVYFLRHKLCRNFVNSKGAVTAEAAVNSLSIAMLLAACMSVLIIIQGQFSVYEAARTGSRMLARGESDQVVYGRIQDIAPLSDVQVNYSTNAVTVWVTNEPTGVVSWLRTTVVAHSTSGLE
;
A
#
# COMPACT_ATOMS: atom_id res chain seq x y z
N MET A 1 -53.39 46.12 -23.96
CA MET A 1 -52.93 45.56 -22.67
C MET A 1 -52.31 44.15 -22.75
N LYS A 2 -52.49 43.35 -23.78
CA LYS A 2 -52.00 41.96 -23.89
C LYS A 2 -50.48 41.84 -24.18
N ASN A 3 -49.80 42.81 -24.74
CA ASN A 3 -48.37 42.70 -25.13
C ASN A 3 -47.40 42.88 -23.92
N LYS A 4 -47.76 43.57 -22.88
CA LYS A 4 -46.89 43.78 -21.68
C LYS A 4 -46.72 42.48 -20.84
N LEU A 5 -47.72 41.62 -20.82
CA LEU A 5 -47.69 40.37 -20.08
C LEU A 5 -46.80 39.30 -20.75
N ARG A 6 -46.79 39.23 -22.09
CA ARG A 6 -45.95 38.29 -22.86
C ARG A 6 -44.44 38.54 -22.66
N HIS A 7 -44.04 39.81 -22.60
CA HIS A 7 -42.62 40.14 -22.35
C HIS A 7 -42.18 39.75 -20.96
N LYS A 8 -43.00 39.90 -19.92
CA LYS A 8 -42.68 39.55 -18.55
C LYS A 8 -42.52 38.05 -18.34
N TYR A 9 -43.33 37.23 -19.04
CA TYR A 9 -43.27 35.78 -19.00
C TYR A 9 -42.02 35.24 -19.72
N VAL A 10 -41.62 35.81 -20.86
CA VAL A 10 -40.44 35.44 -21.61
C VAL A 10 -39.16 35.75 -20.82
N TYR A 11 -39.07 36.89 -20.15
CA TYR A 11 -37.93 37.24 -19.30
C TYR A 11 -37.81 36.31 -18.08
N PHE A 12 -38.93 35.94 -17.46
CA PHE A 12 -38.95 35.06 -16.30
C PHE A 12 -38.54 33.63 -16.64
N LEU A 13 -39.00 33.12 -17.77
CA LEU A 13 -38.61 31.79 -18.28
C LEU A 13 -37.13 31.72 -18.69
N ARG A 14 -36.65 32.79 -19.34
CA ARG A 14 -35.23 32.86 -19.75
C ARG A 14 -34.29 32.91 -18.55
N HIS A 15 -34.66 33.64 -17.49
CA HIS A 15 -33.84 33.71 -16.28
C HIS A 15 -33.82 32.41 -15.49
N LYS A 16 -34.94 31.67 -15.43
CA LYS A 16 -35.02 30.35 -14.81
C LYS A 16 -34.23 29.29 -15.57
N LEU A 17 -34.33 29.29 -16.91
CA LEU A 17 -33.60 28.35 -17.76
C LEU A 17 -32.09 28.56 -17.70
N CYS A 18 -31.60 29.81 -17.76
CA CYS A 18 -30.16 30.07 -17.62
C CYS A 18 -29.61 29.70 -16.26
N ARG A 19 -30.37 29.87 -15.17
CA ARG A 19 -29.93 29.54 -13.80
C ARG A 19 -29.81 28.02 -13.61
N ASN A 20 -30.71 27.25 -14.21
CA ASN A 20 -30.63 25.77 -14.14
C ASN A 20 -29.47 25.21 -14.98
N PHE A 21 -29.12 25.87 -16.10
CA PHE A 21 -28.02 25.44 -16.95
C PHE A 21 -26.64 25.71 -16.32
N VAL A 22 -26.49 26.79 -15.56
CA VAL A 22 -25.26 27.10 -14.83
C VAL A 22 -25.07 26.14 -13.64
N ASN A 23 -26.16 25.78 -12.95
CA ASN A 23 -26.09 24.82 -11.84
C ASN A 23 -25.77 23.39 -12.30
N SER A 24 -26.20 22.96 -13.48
CA SER A 24 -25.92 21.61 -13.97
C SER A 24 -24.44 21.41 -14.35
N LYS A 25 -23.77 22.44 -14.87
CA LYS A 25 -22.32 22.38 -15.16
C LYS A 25 -21.49 22.24 -13.87
N GLY A 26 -21.85 22.95 -12.81
CA GLY A 26 -21.20 22.84 -11.50
C GLY A 26 -21.43 21.48 -10.83
N ALA A 27 -22.60 20.88 -11.00
CA ALA A 27 -22.90 19.55 -10.46
C ALA A 27 -22.05 18.45 -11.13
N VAL A 28 -21.91 18.48 -12.46
CA VAL A 28 -21.09 17.51 -13.20
C VAL A 28 -19.62 17.59 -12.82
N THR A 29 -19.07 18.79 -12.64
CA THR A 29 -17.66 18.96 -12.20
C THR A 29 -17.46 18.48 -10.77
N ALA A 30 -18.42 18.73 -9.88
CA ALA A 30 -18.36 18.22 -8.50
C ALA A 30 -18.45 16.70 -8.44
N GLU A 31 -19.30 16.08 -9.24
CA GLU A 31 -19.42 14.62 -9.35
C GLU A 31 -18.14 14.01 -9.91
N ALA A 32 -17.54 14.59 -10.95
CA ALA A 32 -16.26 14.14 -11.50
C ALA A 32 -15.14 14.26 -10.47
N ALA A 33 -15.11 15.30 -9.66
CA ALA A 33 -14.12 15.47 -8.59
C ALA A 33 -14.26 14.40 -7.49
N VAL A 34 -15.47 14.08 -7.06
CA VAL A 34 -15.72 13.03 -6.05
C VAL A 34 -15.34 11.65 -6.61
N ASN A 35 -15.69 11.37 -7.87
CA ASN A 35 -15.34 10.10 -8.51
C ASN A 35 -13.82 9.95 -8.66
N SER A 36 -13.10 11.00 -9.05
CA SER A 36 -11.63 10.96 -9.15
C SER A 36 -10.96 10.74 -7.80
N LEU A 37 -11.47 11.34 -6.73
CA LEU A 37 -10.97 11.12 -5.38
C LEU A 37 -11.19 9.66 -4.94
N SER A 38 -12.35 9.08 -5.23
CA SER A 38 -12.66 7.69 -4.91
C SER A 38 -11.71 6.71 -5.61
N ILE A 39 -11.42 6.96 -6.89
CA ILE A 39 -10.45 6.16 -7.66
C ILE A 39 -9.04 6.31 -7.07
N ALA A 40 -8.62 7.52 -6.72
CA ALA A 40 -7.32 7.75 -6.12
C ALA A 40 -7.17 7.02 -4.77
N MET A 41 -8.20 7.03 -3.93
CA MET A 41 -8.19 6.28 -2.67
C MET A 41 -8.12 4.76 -2.90
N LEU A 42 -8.83 4.24 -3.88
CA LEU A 42 -8.77 2.82 -4.23
C LEU A 42 -7.35 2.42 -4.70
N LEU A 43 -6.74 3.24 -5.57
CA LEU A 43 -5.37 3.00 -6.04
C LEU A 43 -4.36 3.04 -4.88
N ALA A 44 -4.49 3.99 -3.96
CA ALA A 44 -3.63 4.07 -2.77
C ALA A 44 -3.77 2.83 -1.89
N ALA A 45 -4.98 2.31 -1.70
CA ALA A 45 -5.22 1.08 -0.97
C ALA A 45 -4.58 -0.14 -1.65
N CYS A 46 -4.73 -0.28 -2.96
CA CYS A 46 -4.08 -1.35 -3.73
C CYS A 46 -2.56 -1.29 -3.63
N MET A 47 -1.97 -0.10 -3.77
CA MET A 47 -0.52 0.09 -3.62
C MET A 47 -0.04 -0.27 -2.22
N SER A 48 -0.80 0.04 -1.19
CA SER A 48 -0.46 -0.34 0.19
C SER A 48 -0.39 -1.86 0.38
N VAL A 49 -1.33 -2.59 -0.21
CA VAL A 49 -1.32 -4.07 -0.19
C VAL A 49 -0.09 -4.62 -0.92
N LEU A 50 0.27 -4.08 -2.07
CA LEU A 50 1.45 -4.51 -2.82
C LEU A 50 2.76 -4.31 -2.03
N ILE A 51 2.90 -3.20 -1.31
CA ILE A 51 4.06 -2.94 -0.44
C ILE A 51 4.18 -4.00 0.66
N ILE A 52 3.07 -4.38 1.29
CA ILE A 52 3.05 -5.43 2.32
C ILE A 52 3.46 -6.79 1.73
N ILE A 53 2.92 -7.14 0.56
CA ILE A 53 3.26 -8.40 -0.12
C ILE A 53 4.75 -8.46 -0.49
N GLN A 54 5.33 -7.37 -1.02
CA GLN A 54 6.76 -7.30 -1.31
C GLN A 54 7.61 -7.48 -0.05
N GLY A 55 7.21 -6.87 1.07
CA GLY A 55 7.85 -7.08 2.36
C GLY A 55 7.86 -8.53 2.80
N GLN A 56 6.75 -9.27 2.62
CA GLN A 56 6.64 -10.69 2.91
C GLN A 56 7.64 -11.51 2.10
N PHE A 57 7.75 -11.26 0.80
CA PHE A 57 8.69 -11.98 -0.07
C PHE A 57 10.14 -11.74 0.34
N SER A 58 10.54 -10.50 0.62
CA SER A 58 11.91 -10.18 1.01
C SER A 58 12.31 -10.84 2.33
N VAL A 59 11.43 -10.82 3.33
CA VAL A 59 11.66 -11.44 4.64
C VAL A 59 11.76 -12.96 4.53
N TYR A 60 10.90 -13.58 3.73
CA TYR A 60 10.93 -15.03 3.48
C TYR A 60 12.24 -15.46 2.76
N GLU A 61 12.64 -14.74 1.73
CA GLU A 61 13.87 -15.00 0.99
C GLU A 61 15.11 -14.79 1.88
N ALA A 62 15.11 -13.75 2.71
CA ALA A 62 16.17 -13.49 3.67
C ALA A 62 16.31 -14.63 4.70
N ALA A 63 15.21 -15.10 5.28
CA ALA A 63 15.20 -16.21 6.23
C ALA A 63 15.70 -17.51 5.60
N ARG A 64 15.24 -17.80 4.37
CA ARG A 64 15.64 -18.99 3.63
C ARG A 64 17.13 -18.97 3.24
N THR A 65 17.61 -17.83 2.78
CA THR A 65 19.02 -17.66 2.42
C THR A 65 19.90 -17.77 3.66
N GLY A 66 19.54 -17.06 4.73
CA GLY A 66 20.28 -17.07 5.98
C GLY A 66 20.39 -18.47 6.59
N SER A 67 19.29 -19.22 6.66
CA SER A 67 19.32 -20.58 7.22
C SER A 67 20.23 -21.53 6.42
N ARG A 68 20.26 -21.42 5.09
CA ARG A 68 21.15 -22.23 4.24
C ARG A 68 22.62 -21.86 4.39
N MET A 69 22.93 -20.56 4.53
CA MET A 69 24.31 -20.10 4.74
C MET A 69 24.84 -20.58 6.09
N LEU A 70 24.05 -20.47 7.15
CA LEU A 70 24.42 -20.99 8.47
C LEU A 70 24.60 -22.52 8.48
N ALA A 71 23.75 -23.25 7.77
CA ALA A 71 23.85 -24.70 7.65
C ALA A 71 25.14 -25.15 6.96
N ARG A 72 25.73 -24.32 6.09
CA ARG A 72 27.05 -24.53 5.46
C ARG A 72 28.22 -24.10 6.32
N GLY A 73 27.98 -23.59 7.52
CA GLY A 73 29.00 -23.13 8.45
C GLY A 73 29.55 -21.73 8.14
N GLU A 74 28.84 -20.90 7.41
CA GLU A 74 29.24 -19.51 7.22
C GLU A 74 29.12 -18.74 8.54
N SER A 75 29.96 -17.72 8.71
CA SER A 75 29.96 -16.94 9.94
C SER A 75 28.69 -16.07 10.07
N ASP A 76 28.16 -15.96 11.28
CA ASP A 76 26.97 -15.17 11.57
C ASP A 76 27.05 -13.74 11.02
N GLN A 77 28.21 -13.12 11.08
CA GLN A 77 28.40 -11.74 10.63
C GLN A 77 28.19 -11.58 9.11
N VAL A 78 28.64 -12.55 8.31
CA VAL A 78 28.43 -12.57 6.85
C VAL A 78 26.94 -12.82 6.55
N VAL A 79 26.32 -13.73 7.29
CA VAL A 79 24.89 -14.05 7.14
C VAL A 79 24.02 -12.85 7.49
N TYR A 80 24.30 -12.17 8.61
CA TYR A 80 23.59 -10.94 8.97
C TYR A 80 23.72 -9.85 7.90
N GLY A 81 24.90 -9.64 7.36
CA GLY A 81 25.11 -8.70 6.26
C GLY A 81 24.25 -9.04 5.05
N ARG A 82 24.22 -10.33 4.69
CA ARG A 82 23.41 -10.79 3.53
C ARG A 82 21.91 -10.66 3.77
N ILE A 83 21.43 -10.94 4.97
CA ILE A 83 20.02 -10.76 5.34
C ILE A 83 19.63 -9.29 5.25
N GLN A 84 20.47 -8.37 5.74
CA GLN A 84 20.23 -6.93 5.68
C GLN A 84 20.22 -6.40 4.23
N ASP A 85 20.96 -7.00 3.32
CA ASP A 85 20.93 -6.65 1.89
C ASP A 85 19.59 -7.03 1.24
N ILE A 86 19.01 -8.18 1.63
CA ILE A 86 17.75 -8.69 1.08
C ILE A 86 16.54 -8.04 1.73
N ALA A 87 16.55 -7.89 3.05
CA ALA A 87 15.49 -7.32 3.87
C ALA A 87 16.05 -6.20 4.77
N PRO A 88 16.24 -4.99 4.28
CA PRO A 88 16.74 -3.86 5.06
C PRO A 88 15.85 -3.57 6.27
N LEU A 89 16.48 -3.19 7.39
CA LEU A 89 15.79 -2.85 8.65
C LEU A 89 15.04 -4.02 9.31
N SER A 90 15.36 -5.25 8.95
CA SER A 90 14.79 -6.42 9.60
C SER A 90 15.54 -6.78 10.88
N ASP A 91 14.81 -7.24 11.88
CA ASP A 91 15.36 -7.91 13.06
C ASP A 91 15.56 -9.38 12.77
N VAL A 92 16.72 -9.93 13.16
CA VAL A 92 17.11 -11.30 12.85
C VAL A 92 17.41 -12.05 14.13
N GLN A 93 16.73 -13.16 14.34
CA GLN A 93 16.96 -14.07 15.46
C GLN A 93 17.35 -15.45 14.93
N VAL A 94 18.49 -15.95 15.38
CA VAL A 94 19.00 -17.27 15.02
C VAL A 94 18.84 -18.23 16.19
N ASN A 95 18.24 -19.36 15.95
CA ASN A 95 18.10 -20.42 16.95
C ASN A 95 18.82 -21.68 16.45
N TYR A 96 19.84 -22.09 17.20
CA TYR A 96 20.60 -23.30 16.93
C TYR A 96 20.01 -24.50 17.69
N SER A 97 19.66 -25.55 16.97
CA SER A 97 19.26 -26.85 17.53
C SER A 97 20.31 -27.89 17.19
N THR A 98 20.23 -29.07 17.80
CA THR A 98 21.26 -30.12 17.69
C THR A 98 21.56 -30.53 16.23
N ASN A 99 20.57 -30.50 15.33
CA ASN A 99 20.70 -30.91 13.93
C ASN A 99 20.14 -29.89 12.93
N ALA A 100 19.77 -28.69 13.38
CA ALA A 100 19.14 -27.71 12.50
C ALA A 100 19.36 -26.28 13.01
N VAL A 101 19.42 -25.35 12.06
CA VAL A 101 19.42 -23.92 12.35
C VAL A 101 18.13 -23.30 11.84
N THR A 102 17.47 -22.56 12.71
CA THR A 102 16.25 -21.82 12.37
C THR A 102 16.54 -20.32 12.44
N VAL A 103 16.28 -19.64 11.35
CA VAL A 103 16.42 -18.17 11.24
C VAL A 103 15.05 -17.54 11.21
N TRP A 104 14.81 -16.63 12.13
CA TRP A 104 13.62 -15.79 12.17
C TRP A 104 13.99 -14.40 11.69
N VAL A 105 13.27 -13.91 10.71
CA VAL A 105 13.44 -12.55 10.20
C VAL A 105 12.13 -11.81 10.37
N THR A 106 12.20 -10.68 11.07
CA THR A 106 11.05 -9.84 11.36
C THR A 106 11.27 -8.47 10.77
N ASN A 107 10.33 -7.96 10.01
CA ASN A 107 10.39 -6.61 9.46
C ASN A 107 9.10 -5.85 9.78
N GLU A 108 9.24 -4.60 10.17
CA GLU A 108 8.13 -3.67 10.33
C GLU A 108 8.04 -2.80 9.07
N PRO A 109 6.91 -2.84 8.34
CA PRO A 109 6.76 -2.02 7.15
C PRO A 109 6.87 -0.54 7.50
N THR A 110 7.75 0.15 6.79
CA THR A 110 7.98 1.59 6.94
C THR A 110 7.20 2.40 5.92
N GLY A 111 7.06 3.72 6.12
CA GLY A 111 6.42 4.63 5.18
C GLY A 111 4.90 4.67 5.30
N VAL A 112 4.21 4.64 4.16
CA VAL A 112 2.75 4.92 4.07
C VAL A 112 1.90 3.88 4.82
N VAL A 113 2.42 2.68 5.06
CA VAL A 113 1.70 1.58 5.74
C VAL A 113 2.09 1.39 7.20
N SER A 114 3.01 2.19 7.73
CA SER A 114 3.47 2.09 9.13
C SER A 114 2.35 2.26 10.16
N TRP A 115 1.28 2.98 9.81
CA TRP A 115 0.10 3.17 10.65
C TRP A 115 -0.73 1.88 10.87
N LEU A 116 -0.60 0.89 9.97
CA LEU A 116 -1.29 -0.40 10.09
C LEU A 116 -0.68 -1.31 11.18
N ARG A 117 0.50 -0.99 11.72
CA ARG A 117 1.22 -1.79 12.73
C ARG A 117 1.31 -3.28 12.39
N THR A 118 1.44 -3.61 11.12
CA THR A 118 1.53 -4.98 10.63
C THR A 118 2.98 -5.41 10.67
N THR A 119 3.29 -6.43 11.47
CA THR A 119 4.62 -7.04 11.53
C THR A 119 4.69 -8.19 10.52
N VAL A 120 5.73 -8.21 9.71
CA VAL A 120 6.01 -9.28 8.75
C VAL A 120 7.04 -10.21 9.36
N VAL A 121 6.70 -11.47 9.54
CA VAL A 121 7.58 -12.47 10.14
C VAL A 121 7.71 -13.67 9.21
N ALA A 122 8.93 -14.10 8.96
CA ALA A 122 9.20 -15.38 8.29
C ALA A 122 10.26 -16.14 9.07
N HIS A 123 10.19 -17.48 9.00
CA HIS A 123 11.21 -18.36 9.54
C HIS A 123 11.56 -19.43 8.53
N SER A 124 12.80 -19.87 8.57
CA SER A 124 13.27 -20.98 7.77
C SER A 124 14.21 -21.85 8.60
N THR A 125 14.05 -23.15 8.50
CA THR A 125 14.87 -24.14 9.18
C THR A 125 15.66 -24.93 8.14
N SER A 126 16.97 -25.07 8.34
CA SER A 126 17.86 -25.89 7.51
C SER A 126 18.60 -26.89 8.39
N GLY A 127 18.70 -28.16 7.92
CA GLY A 127 19.53 -29.17 8.59
C GLY A 127 21.02 -28.81 8.48
N LEU A 128 21.78 -29.08 9.53
CA LEU A 128 23.24 -28.94 9.50
C LEU A 128 23.83 -30.08 8.65
N GLU A 129 24.69 -29.72 7.69
CA GLU A 129 25.45 -30.69 6.85
C GLU A 129 26.79 -31.06 7.47
#